data_0185807e97386122c8133f17c7fcf809
#
_entry.id   0185807e97386122c8133f17c7fcf809
#
_cell.length_a   1.000
_cell.length_b   1.000
_cell.length_c   1.000
_cell.angle_alpha   90.00
_cell.angle_beta   90.00
_cell.angle_gamma   90.00
#
_symmetry.space_group_name_H-M   'P 1'
#
loop_
_entity.id
_entity.type
_entity.pdbx_description
1 polymer ?
#
loop_
_entity_poly.entity_id
_entity_poly.type
_entity_poly.pdbx_seq_one_letter_code
_entity_poly.pdbx_strand_id
1 'polypeptide(L)'
;TLSKLCGILGKMWTFRDAADPRAQACAEAEKTIIEAIIPDGNALRFNIYLSGIHEKLADIALASKDYDTAVKELKKALDYAIEMEKAQTSGKQYYACLILDHYDYDYSDSRQWGSYAKDLLERLSENIKYNPIRERKDFKALYD
;
A
#
# COMPACT_ATOMS: atom_id res chain seq x y z
N THR A 1 17.80 -8.41 -2.40
CA THR A 1 16.54 -8.60 -3.14
C THR A 1 15.63 -7.39 -3.02
N LEU A 2 14.70 -7.19 -3.97
CA LEU A 2 13.74 -6.06 -3.95
C LEU A 2 12.95 -6.01 -2.64
N SER A 3 12.45 -7.15 -2.12
CA SER A 3 11.75 -7.20 -0.84
C SER A 3 12.59 -6.69 0.34
N LYS A 4 13.89 -6.95 0.35
CA LYS A 4 14.77 -6.40 1.39
C LYS A 4 14.96 -4.90 1.24
N LEU A 5 15.08 -4.41 0.01
CA LEU A 5 15.17 -2.97 -0.26
C LEU A 5 13.89 -2.26 0.17
N CYS A 6 12.72 -2.72 -0.24
CA CYS A 6 11.43 -2.18 0.20
C CYS A 6 11.30 -2.22 1.73
N GLY A 7 11.71 -3.32 2.37
CA GLY A 7 11.70 -3.42 3.83
C GLY A 7 12.64 -2.42 4.52
N ILE A 8 13.77 -2.06 3.92
CA ILE A 8 14.68 -1.03 4.43
C ILE A 8 14.05 0.35 4.24
N LEU A 9 13.57 0.65 3.05
CA LEU A 9 12.94 1.94 2.72
C LEU A 9 11.69 2.16 3.58
N GLY A 10 10.83 1.16 3.70
CA GLY A 10 9.67 1.22 4.58
C GLY A 10 10.04 1.50 6.04
N LYS A 11 11.11 0.92 6.56
CA LYS A 11 11.62 1.24 7.89
C LYS A 11 12.14 2.68 7.99
N MET A 12 12.79 3.21 6.96
CA MET A 12 13.33 4.57 6.98
C MET A 12 12.24 5.61 7.20
N TRP A 13 11.05 5.45 6.64
CA TRP A 13 9.96 6.40 6.86
C TRP A 13 8.99 6.00 7.97
N THR A 14 8.93 4.74 8.37
CA THR A 14 8.06 4.29 9.48
C THR A 14 8.45 4.94 10.82
N PHE A 15 9.73 5.24 11.03
CA PHE A 15 10.22 5.93 12.22
C PHE A 15 10.08 7.43 12.18
N ARG A 16 9.55 8.00 11.10
CA ARG A 16 9.37 9.44 10.96
C ARG A 16 7.95 9.83 11.29
N ASP A 17 7.79 10.97 11.95
CA ASP A 17 6.50 11.61 12.06
C ASP A 17 5.93 11.90 10.66
N ALA A 18 4.62 11.78 10.50
CA ALA A 18 3.94 12.14 9.26
C ALA A 18 4.14 13.62 8.89
N ALA A 19 4.41 14.49 9.86
CA ALA A 19 4.75 15.88 9.65
C ALA A 19 6.23 16.11 9.21
N ASP A 20 7.10 15.08 9.25
CA ASP A 20 8.49 15.21 8.79
C ASP A 20 8.51 15.26 7.25
N PRO A 21 9.03 16.35 6.61
CA PRO A 21 9.05 16.47 5.15
C PRO A 21 9.84 15.34 4.46
N ARG A 22 10.76 14.70 5.17
CA ARG A 22 11.51 13.55 4.65
C ARG A 22 10.66 12.28 4.56
N ALA A 23 9.55 12.19 5.30
CA ALA A 23 8.66 11.03 5.26
C ALA A 23 8.03 10.89 3.86
N GLN A 24 7.55 11.99 3.28
CA GLN A 24 7.01 11.99 1.93
C GLN A 24 8.07 11.60 0.90
N ALA A 25 9.26 12.21 0.96
CA ALA A 25 10.34 11.90 0.03
C ALA A 25 10.74 10.40 0.08
N CYS A 26 10.77 9.79 1.27
CA CYS A 26 11.05 8.36 1.42
C CYS A 26 9.94 7.48 0.82
N ALA A 27 8.66 7.81 1.06
CA ALA A 27 7.53 7.07 0.52
C ALA A 27 7.49 7.13 -1.03
N GLU A 28 7.71 8.31 -1.60
CA GLU A 28 7.76 8.49 -3.06
C GLU A 28 8.97 7.78 -3.69
N ALA A 29 10.12 7.75 -3.02
CA ALA A 29 11.29 7.01 -3.48
C ALA A 29 11.04 5.50 -3.50
N GLU A 30 10.42 4.95 -2.46
CA GLU A 30 10.05 3.53 -2.41
C GLU A 30 9.09 3.16 -3.53
N LYS A 31 8.05 3.96 -3.73
CA LYS A 31 7.09 3.80 -4.81
C LYS A 31 7.78 3.81 -6.18
N THR A 32 8.61 4.82 -6.44
CA THR A 32 9.36 4.97 -7.70
C THR A 32 10.24 3.75 -7.99
N ILE A 33 10.89 3.19 -6.99
CA ILE A 33 11.71 1.98 -7.15
C ILE A 33 10.85 0.77 -7.54
N ILE A 34 9.70 0.58 -6.89
CA ILE A 34 8.79 -0.53 -7.22
C ILE A 34 8.27 -0.36 -8.65
N GLU A 35 7.79 0.81 -9.02
CA GLU A 35 7.25 1.11 -10.35
C GLU A 35 8.31 0.98 -11.46
N ALA A 36 9.55 1.36 -11.19
CA ALA A 36 10.66 1.22 -12.12
C ALA A 36 11.04 -0.25 -12.38
N ILE A 37 10.89 -1.12 -11.38
CA ILE A 37 11.21 -2.55 -11.49
C ILE A 37 10.03 -3.33 -12.09
N ILE A 38 8.80 -2.87 -11.86
CA ILE A 38 7.56 -3.51 -12.32
C ILE A 38 6.77 -2.53 -13.21
N PRO A 39 7.31 -2.21 -14.41
CA PRO A 39 6.75 -1.14 -15.24
C PRO A 39 5.39 -1.48 -15.87
N ASP A 40 5.00 -2.76 -15.91
CA ASP A 40 3.71 -3.24 -16.40
C ASP A 40 2.59 -3.14 -15.35
N GLY A 41 2.93 -2.73 -14.12
CA GLY A 41 1.98 -2.59 -13.04
C GLY A 41 1.53 -3.92 -12.39
N ASN A 42 2.01 -5.06 -12.87
CA ASN A 42 1.69 -6.37 -12.29
C ASN A 42 2.54 -6.63 -11.04
N ALA A 43 2.24 -5.88 -9.97
CA ALA A 43 3.05 -5.84 -8.76
C ALA A 43 2.92 -7.10 -7.89
N LEU A 44 1.92 -7.96 -8.11
CA LEU A 44 1.69 -9.19 -7.34
C LEU A 44 1.84 -8.94 -5.83
N ARG A 45 2.79 -9.66 -5.18
CA ARG A 45 3.04 -9.46 -3.74
C ARG A 45 3.52 -8.06 -3.36
N PHE A 46 4.10 -7.29 -4.30
CA PHE A 46 4.52 -5.92 -4.01
C PHE A 46 3.35 -4.96 -3.87
N ASN A 47 2.12 -5.37 -4.21
CA ASN A 47 0.91 -4.62 -3.90
C ASN A 47 0.77 -4.32 -2.40
N ILE A 48 1.28 -5.19 -1.50
CA ILE A 48 1.27 -4.93 -0.06
C ILE A 48 2.14 -3.72 0.31
N TYR A 49 3.30 -3.56 -0.35
CA TYR A 49 4.16 -2.39 -0.13
C TYR A 49 3.53 -1.13 -0.70
N LEU A 50 2.96 -1.21 -1.91
CA LEU A 50 2.24 -0.08 -2.53
C LEU A 50 1.05 0.35 -1.68
N SER A 51 0.26 -0.58 -1.16
CA SER A 51 -0.82 -0.28 -0.21
C SER A 51 -0.29 0.48 1.02
N GLY A 52 0.77 -0.03 1.67
CA GLY A 52 1.39 0.63 2.82
C GLY A 52 1.96 2.01 2.52
N ILE A 53 2.56 2.21 1.34
CA ILE A 53 3.06 3.51 0.88
C ILE A 53 1.90 4.52 0.77
N HIS A 54 0.80 4.14 0.14
CA HIS A 54 -0.36 5.00 -0.02
C HIS A 54 -1.07 5.28 1.31
N GLU A 55 -1.13 4.32 2.24
CA GLU A 55 -1.60 4.57 3.60
C GLU A 55 -0.72 5.62 4.30
N LYS A 56 0.61 5.55 4.11
CA LYS A 56 1.53 6.55 4.68
C LYS A 56 1.39 7.92 4.04
N LEU A 57 1.21 8.00 2.72
CA LEU A 57 0.96 9.27 2.04
C LEU A 57 -0.36 9.91 2.53
N ALA A 58 -1.37 9.10 2.81
CA ALA A 58 -2.61 9.57 3.43
C ALA A 58 -2.37 10.13 4.83
N ASP A 59 -1.54 9.50 5.66
CA ASP A 59 -1.17 10.01 6.99
C ASP A 59 -0.47 11.37 6.91
N ILE A 60 0.41 11.55 5.93
CA ILE A 60 1.11 12.82 5.68
C ILE A 60 0.11 13.92 5.26
N ALA A 61 -0.82 13.58 4.36
CA ALA A 61 -1.87 14.49 3.94
C ALA A 61 -2.80 14.89 5.11
N LEU A 62 -3.15 13.92 5.99
CA LEU A 62 -3.90 14.20 7.21
C LEU A 62 -3.16 15.16 8.15
N ALA A 63 -1.86 14.96 8.34
CA ALA A 63 -1.04 15.83 9.18
C ALA A 63 -1.01 17.27 8.65
N SER A 64 -1.03 17.45 7.33
CA SER A 64 -1.13 18.75 6.66
C SER A 64 -2.56 19.27 6.49
N LYS A 65 -3.57 18.53 6.97
CA LYS A 65 -5.00 18.81 6.80
C LYS A 65 -5.49 18.84 5.36
N ASP A 66 -4.76 18.21 4.45
CA ASP A 66 -5.19 17.97 3.07
C ASP A 66 -6.07 16.71 3.03
N TYR A 67 -7.33 16.87 3.41
CA TYR A 67 -8.27 15.77 3.56
C TYR A 67 -8.68 15.14 2.23
N ASP A 68 -8.67 15.91 1.15
CA ASP A 68 -8.98 15.40 -0.19
C ASP A 68 -7.89 14.45 -0.69
N THR A 69 -6.63 14.85 -0.55
CA THR A 69 -5.50 13.98 -0.86
C THR A 69 -5.47 12.76 0.06
N ALA A 70 -5.77 12.93 1.36
CA ALA A 70 -5.80 11.82 2.30
C ALA A 70 -6.78 10.72 1.86
N VAL A 71 -8.02 11.07 1.54
CA VAL A 71 -9.03 10.09 1.08
C VAL A 71 -8.63 9.46 -0.24
N LYS A 72 -8.09 10.25 -1.18
CA LYS A 72 -7.60 9.74 -2.47
C LYS A 72 -6.47 8.71 -2.30
N GLU A 73 -5.55 8.97 -1.38
CA GLU A 73 -4.46 8.03 -1.13
C GLU A 73 -4.94 6.78 -0.39
N LEU A 74 -5.91 6.88 0.54
CA LEU A 74 -6.54 5.72 1.17
C LEU A 74 -7.28 4.84 0.15
N LYS A 75 -7.94 5.45 -0.84
CA LYS A 75 -8.56 4.69 -1.91
C LYS A 75 -7.53 3.87 -2.69
N LYS A 76 -6.40 4.46 -3.05
CA LYS A 76 -5.31 3.72 -3.73
C LYS A 76 -4.75 2.60 -2.85
N ALA A 77 -4.58 2.87 -1.54
CA ALA A 77 -4.14 1.84 -0.60
C ALA A 77 -5.10 0.64 -0.60
N LEU A 78 -6.40 0.89 -0.61
CA LEU A 78 -7.43 -0.14 -0.68
C LEU A 78 -7.41 -0.87 -2.03
N ASP A 79 -7.28 -0.15 -3.14
CA ASP A 79 -7.20 -0.73 -4.49
C ASP A 79 -6.01 -1.73 -4.58
N TYR A 80 -4.84 -1.37 -4.05
CA TYR A 80 -3.68 -2.27 -3.99
C TYR A 80 -3.89 -3.46 -3.03
N ALA A 81 -4.58 -3.27 -1.92
CA ALA A 81 -4.92 -4.36 -1.01
C ALA A 81 -5.84 -5.39 -1.70
N ILE A 82 -6.83 -4.93 -2.46
CA ILE A 82 -7.73 -5.77 -3.26
C ILE A 82 -6.96 -6.51 -4.37
N GLU A 83 -6.06 -5.83 -5.08
CA GLU A 83 -5.23 -6.47 -6.10
C GLU A 83 -4.32 -7.56 -5.50
N MET A 84 -3.82 -7.35 -4.28
CA MET A 84 -3.08 -8.40 -3.56
C MET A 84 -3.95 -9.63 -3.28
N GLU A 85 -5.20 -9.45 -2.87
CA GLU A 85 -6.14 -10.56 -2.63
C GLU A 85 -6.48 -11.32 -3.91
N LYS A 86 -6.71 -10.60 -5.00
CA LYS A 86 -6.94 -11.22 -6.32
C LYS A 86 -5.75 -12.08 -6.73
N ALA A 87 -4.53 -11.57 -6.55
CA ALA A 87 -3.32 -12.32 -6.83
C ALA A 87 -3.23 -13.59 -5.99
N GLN A 88 -3.57 -13.54 -4.70
CA GLN A 88 -3.55 -14.69 -3.79
C GLN A 88 -4.51 -15.82 -4.22
N THR A 89 -5.61 -15.49 -4.86
CA THR A 89 -6.61 -16.48 -5.33
C THR A 89 -6.32 -17.02 -6.73
N SER A 90 -5.36 -16.45 -7.44
CA SER A 90 -5.06 -16.76 -8.85
C SER A 90 -4.05 -17.89 -9.03
N GLY A 91 -3.57 -18.53 -7.96
CA GLY A 91 -2.56 -19.59 -8.02
C GLY A 91 -1.17 -19.05 -8.34
N LYS A 92 -0.39 -19.83 -9.11
CA LYS A 92 0.98 -19.47 -9.45
C LYS A 92 1.02 -18.28 -10.41
N GLN A 93 1.78 -17.25 -10.06
CA GLN A 93 1.91 -16.01 -10.81
C GLN A 93 3.38 -15.75 -11.19
N TYR A 94 3.58 -15.02 -12.27
CA TYR A 94 4.89 -14.68 -12.79
C TYR A 94 5.02 -13.17 -12.96
N TYR A 95 6.18 -12.64 -12.59
CA TYR A 95 6.53 -11.26 -12.90
C TYR A 95 6.96 -11.14 -14.36
N ALA A 96 6.42 -10.18 -15.08
CA ALA A 96 6.76 -9.92 -16.47
C ALA A 96 8.01 -9.04 -16.65
N CYS A 97 8.72 -8.70 -15.58
CA CYS A 97 9.89 -7.84 -15.66
C CYS A 97 11.19 -8.65 -15.65
N LEU A 98 12.18 -8.18 -16.41
CA LEU A 98 13.48 -8.85 -16.64
C LEU A 98 14.26 -9.15 -15.34
N ILE A 99 14.07 -8.34 -14.30
CA ILE A 99 14.76 -8.50 -13.01
C ILE A 99 14.13 -9.59 -12.14
N LEU A 100 12.84 -9.87 -12.36
CA LEU A 100 12.05 -10.80 -11.58
C LEU A 100 11.51 -11.98 -12.41
N ASP A 101 11.94 -12.15 -13.67
CA ASP A 101 11.45 -13.18 -14.61
C ASP A 101 11.69 -14.61 -14.10
N HIS A 102 12.69 -14.80 -13.24
CA HIS A 102 12.98 -16.07 -12.58
C HIS A 102 12.26 -16.25 -11.22
N TYR A 103 11.49 -15.24 -10.78
CA TYR A 103 10.70 -15.32 -9.57
C TYR A 103 9.26 -15.65 -9.92
N ASP A 104 8.91 -16.90 -9.73
CA ASP A 104 7.51 -17.27 -9.61
C ASP A 104 7.03 -17.05 -8.17
N TYR A 105 5.80 -16.67 -8.01
CA TYR A 105 5.16 -16.57 -6.72
C TYR A 105 3.97 -17.53 -6.68
N ASP A 106 4.10 -18.56 -5.87
CA ASP A 106 3.04 -19.52 -5.63
C ASP A 106 2.28 -19.12 -4.37
N TYR A 107 1.02 -18.75 -4.54
CA TYR A 107 0.13 -18.39 -3.46
C TYR A 107 -0.58 -19.59 -2.81
N SER A 108 -0.34 -20.82 -3.29
CA SER A 108 -1.01 -22.01 -2.77
C SER A 108 -0.78 -22.22 -1.26
N ASP A 109 0.36 -21.79 -0.74
CA ASP A 109 0.70 -21.85 0.68
C ASP A 109 0.19 -20.63 1.49
N SER A 110 -0.36 -19.62 0.82
CA SER A 110 -0.78 -18.37 1.46
C SER A 110 -2.16 -18.43 2.13
N ARG A 111 -2.75 -19.59 2.26
CA ARG A 111 -4.05 -19.83 2.92
C ARG A 111 -4.16 -19.31 4.36
N GLN A 112 -3.06 -18.82 4.94
CA GLN A 112 -3.01 -18.26 6.30
C GLN A 112 -3.07 -16.72 6.32
N TRP A 113 -3.07 -16.08 5.18
CA TRP A 113 -3.07 -14.61 5.13
C TRP A 113 -4.52 -14.15 5.09
N GLY A 114 -4.91 -13.37 6.09
CA GLY A 114 -6.25 -12.77 6.15
C GLY A 114 -6.53 -11.83 4.98
N SER A 115 -7.70 -11.24 4.96
CA SER A 115 -8.07 -10.23 3.96
C SER A 115 -7.35 -8.91 4.26
N TYR A 116 -6.38 -8.53 3.43
CA TYR A 116 -5.66 -7.26 3.55
C TYR A 116 -6.59 -6.05 3.39
N ALA A 117 -7.55 -6.13 2.48
CA ALA A 117 -8.53 -5.07 2.30
C ALA A 117 -9.42 -4.92 3.53
N LYS A 118 -9.89 -6.02 4.10
CA LYS A 118 -10.69 -6.01 5.33
C LYS A 118 -9.90 -5.46 6.50
N ASP A 119 -8.66 -5.94 6.69
CA ASP A 119 -7.78 -5.47 7.77
C ASP A 119 -7.49 -3.98 7.65
N LEU A 120 -7.30 -3.47 6.42
CA LEU A 120 -7.14 -2.05 6.16
C LEU A 120 -8.41 -1.28 6.57
N LEU A 121 -9.58 -1.71 6.10
CA LEU A 121 -10.85 -1.05 6.42
C LEU A 121 -11.14 -1.05 7.93
N GLU A 122 -10.86 -2.15 8.63
CA GLU A 122 -10.97 -2.21 10.09
C GLU A 122 -10.06 -1.16 10.76
N ARG A 123 -8.78 -1.09 10.37
CA ARG A 123 -7.86 -0.06 10.89
C ARG A 123 -8.33 1.35 10.60
N LEU A 124 -8.90 1.61 9.42
CA LEU A 124 -9.44 2.94 9.07
C LEU A 124 -10.65 3.29 9.93
N SER A 125 -11.50 2.31 10.27
CA SER A 125 -12.70 2.54 11.10
C SER A 125 -12.36 2.80 12.57
N GLU A 126 -11.33 2.15 13.10
CA GLU A 126 -11.00 2.16 14.52
C GLU A 126 -10.01 3.26 14.91
N ASN A 127 -9.07 3.59 14.02
CA ASN A 127 -8.00 4.50 14.36
C ASN A 127 -8.47 5.95 14.43
N ILE A 128 -8.27 6.57 15.60
CA ILE A 128 -8.68 7.95 15.91
C ILE A 128 -8.05 9.01 14.98
N LYS A 129 -6.91 8.70 14.34
CA LYS A 129 -6.26 9.64 13.40
C LYS A 129 -7.15 9.97 12.20
N TYR A 130 -8.08 9.09 11.83
CA TYR A 130 -9.00 9.28 10.71
C TYR A 130 -10.30 10.00 11.10
N ASN A 131 -10.50 10.36 12.39
CA ASN A 131 -11.70 11.10 12.83
C ASN A 131 -12.00 12.34 11.98
N PRO A 132 -11.00 13.16 11.55
CA PRO A 132 -11.27 14.36 10.77
C PRO A 132 -11.94 14.10 9.41
N ILE A 133 -11.81 12.90 8.87
CA ILE A 133 -12.35 12.55 7.55
C ILE A 133 -13.47 11.50 7.62
N ARG A 134 -13.73 10.91 8.78
CA ARG A 134 -14.65 9.77 8.95
C ARG A 134 -16.08 10.06 8.47
N GLU A 135 -16.55 11.28 8.67
CA GLU A 135 -17.91 11.68 8.28
C GLU A 135 -18.03 12.11 6.81
N ARG A 136 -16.93 12.18 6.07
CA ARG A 136 -16.93 12.54 4.66
C ARG A 136 -17.58 11.45 3.82
N LYS A 137 -18.34 11.87 2.80
CA LYS A 137 -19.02 10.93 1.88
C LYS A 137 -18.03 10.08 1.09
N ASP A 138 -16.92 10.67 0.64
CA ASP A 138 -15.88 9.99 -0.11
C ASP A 138 -15.09 8.98 0.75
N PHE A 139 -14.90 9.27 2.05
CA PHE A 139 -14.31 8.30 2.97
C PHE A 139 -15.28 7.14 3.24
N LYS A 140 -16.58 7.43 3.46
CA LYS A 140 -17.59 6.37 3.66
C LYS A 140 -17.72 5.47 2.44
N ALA A 141 -17.54 5.99 1.24
CA ALA A 141 -17.56 5.22 0.00
C ALA A 141 -16.38 4.23 -0.15
N LEU A 142 -15.38 4.25 0.75
CA LEU A 142 -14.35 3.21 0.78
C LEU A 142 -14.88 1.86 1.29
N TYR A 143 -16.02 1.87 1.97
CA TYR A 143 -16.65 0.68 2.58
C TYR A 143 -17.75 0.05 1.71
N ASP A 144 -18.12 0.69 0.60
CA ASP A 144 -19.12 0.21 -0.36
C ASP A 144 -18.48 -0.74 -1.40
#